data_4f65b5b82328d354162231817c87bdde
#
_entry.id   4f65b5b82328d354162231817c87bdde
#
_cell.length_a   1.000
_cell.length_b   1.000
_cell.length_c   1.000
_cell.angle_alpha   90.00
_cell.angle_beta   90.00
_cell.angle_gamma   90.00
#
_symmetry.space_group_name_H-M   'P 1'
#
loop_
_entity.id
_entity.type
_entity.pdbx_description
1 polymer ?
#
loop_
_entity_poly.entity_id
_entity_poly.type
_entity_poly.pdbx_seq_one_letter_code
_entity_poly.pdbx_strand_id
1 'polypeptide(L)'
;MATMNISPPSQIQERWLQSPLQRSPLEAERKFHELAAQWRRDTEHLSSTTKMILHRAYQQIIGLGPLAIQFILQELQERPDYWFWALESISGENPVQPEDDFDGAVEAWLNWGRQEGYIEKCVTLN
;
A
#
# COMPACT_ATOMS: atom_id res chain seq x y z
N MET A 1 -26.16 -37.26 2.99
CA MET A 1 -25.90 -37.00 2.94
C MET A 1 -25.32 -36.20 2.63
N ALA A 2 -24.93 -36.24 2.43
CA ALA A 2 -24.33 -35.57 1.87
C ALA A 2 -24.11 -34.34 2.12
N THR A 3 -24.52 -33.82 2.35
CA THR A 3 -24.48 -32.66 2.60
C THR A 3 -23.38 -32.19 3.23
N MET A 4 -22.78 -32.82 3.86
CA MET A 4 -21.73 -32.38 4.52
C MET A 4 -20.73 -31.90 3.70
N ASN A 5 -20.77 -32.17 2.56
CA ASN A 5 -19.80 -31.73 1.73
C ASN A 5 -19.63 -30.34 1.67
N ILE A 6 -20.55 -29.60 2.01
CA ILE A 6 -20.51 -28.23 1.86
C ILE A 6 -19.58 -27.55 2.79
N SER A 7 -19.39 -28.06 3.95
CA SER A 7 -18.56 -27.44 4.94
C SER A 7 -17.11 -27.28 4.57
N PRO A 8 -16.49 -28.24 3.93
CA PRO A 8 -15.07 -28.10 3.66
C PRO A 8 -14.66 -26.84 2.95
N PRO A 9 -15.35 -26.40 1.92
CA PRO A 9 -14.95 -25.17 1.27
C PRO A 9 -14.97 -23.97 2.21
N SER A 10 -15.96 -23.93 3.09
CA SER A 10 -16.02 -22.81 4.02
C SER A 10 -14.87 -22.84 4.98
N GLN A 11 -14.50 -24.00 5.46
CA GLN A 11 -13.40 -24.10 6.38
C GLN A 11 -12.10 -23.68 5.73
N ILE A 12 -11.93 -24.01 4.47
CA ILE A 12 -10.74 -23.62 3.76
C ILE A 12 -10.67 -22.11 3.66
N GLN A 13 -11.79 -21.47 3.41
CA GLN A 13 -11.81 -20.03 3.32
C GLN A 13 -11.47 -19.38 4.65
N GLU A 14 -11.92 -19.94 5.74
CA GLU A 14 -11.58 -19.40 7.03
C GLU A 14 -10.09 -19.47 7.30
N ARG A 15 -9.47 -20.54 6.88
CA ARG A 15 -8.04 -20.68 7.07
C ARG A 15 -7.30 -19.61 6.30
N TRP A 16 -7.78 -19.29 5.10
CA TRP A 16 -7.20 -18.23 4.32
C TRP A 16 -7.26 -16.91 5.05
N LEU A 17 -8.39 -16.62 5.66
CA LEU A 17 -8.56 -15.35 6.36
C LEU A 17 -7.67 -15.24 7.57
N GLN A 18 -7.27 -16.37 8.15
CA GLN A 18 -6.42 -16.37 9.31
C GLN A 18 -4.95 -16.45 8.95
N SER A 19 -4.65 -16.61 7.69
CA SER A 19 -3.28 -16.69 7.23
C SER A 19 -2.57 -15.37 7.46
N PRO A 20 -1.26 -15.37 7.71
CA PRO A 20 -0.52 -14.13 7.80
C PRO A 20 -0.62 -13.28 6.54
N LEU A 21 -0.93 -13.90 5.42
CA LEU A 21 -1.08 -13.17 4.17
C LEU A 21 -2.44 -12.52 4.04
N GLN A 22 -3.39 -12.89 4.91
CA GLN A 22 -4.74 -12.38 4.84
C GLN A 22 -5.04 -11.61 6.11
N ARG A 23 -4.37 -10.49 6.29
CA ARG A 23 -4.57 -9.69 7.49
C ARG A 23 -5.85 -8.91 7.42
N SER A 24 -6.44 -8.64 8.58
CA SER A 24 -7.58 -7.74 8.62
C SER A 24 -7.08 -6.32 8.29
N PRO A 25 -7.97 -5.45 7.84
CA PRO A 25 -7.55 -4.08 7.54
C PRO A 25 -6.90 -3.38 8.72
N LEU A 26 -7.39 -3.63 9.94
CA LEU A 26 -6.83 -2.99 11.12
C LEU A 26 -5.40 -3.48 11.38
N GLU A 27 -5.19 -4.77 11.25
CA GLU A 27 -3.85 -5.33 11.42
C GLU A 27 -2.91 -4.84 10.34
N ALA A 28 -3.41 -4.75 9.11
CA ALA A 28 -2.60 -4.27 8.01
C ALA A 28 -2.20 -2.82 8.23
N GLU A 29 -3.12 -2.01 8.73
CA GLU A 29 -2.83 -0.61 8.98
C GLU A 29 -1.76 -0.46 10.04
N ARG A 30 -1.89 -1.19 11.15
CA ARG A 30 -0.89 -1.12 12.20
C ARG A 30 0.47 -1.58 11.71
N LYS A 31 0.47 -2.69 10.97
CA LYS A 31 1.72 -3.22 10.45
C LYS A 31 2.36 -2.24 9.47
N PHE A 32 1.54 -1.62 8.64
CA PHE A 32 2.04 -0.63 7.71
C PHE A 32 2.72 0.52 8.45
N HIS A 33 2.08 1.05 9.49
CA HIS A 33 2.65 2.18 10.20
C HIS A 33 3.94 1.83 10.91
N GLU A 34 4.03 0.62 11.46
CA GLU A 34 5.27 0.18 12.07
C GLU A 34 6.39 0.09 11.05
N LEU A 35 6.09 -0.50 9.92
CA LEU A 35 7.09 -0.66 8.88
C LEU A 35 7.50 0.67 8.27
N ALA A 36 6.54 1.57 8.07
CA ALA A 36 6.83 2.88 7.52
C ALA A 36 7.73 3.68 8.45
N ALA A 37 7.44 3.62 9.76
CA ALA A 37 8.27 4.32 10.72
C ALA A 37 9.69 3.77 10.74
N GLN A 38 9.81 2.45 10.69
CA GLN A 38 11.13 1.83 10.66
C GLN A 38 11.88 2.23 9.39
N TRP A 39 11.18 2.20 8.26
CA TRP A 39 11.79 2.55 6.99
C TRP A 39 12.31 3.99 7.01
N ARG A 40 11.51 4.92 7.53
CA ARG A 40 11.93 6.30 7.60
C ARG A 40 13.16 6.49 8.47
N ARG A 41 13.16 5.86 9.64
CA ARG A 41 14.31 5.99 10.54
C ARG A 41 15.58 5.46 9.90
N ASP A 42 15.45 4.34 9.21
CA ASP A 42 16.63 3.66 8.68
C ASP A 42 17.14 4.28 7.39
N THR A 43 16.31 5.05 6.71
CA THR A 43 16.69 5.57 5.39
C THR A 43 16.77 7.10 5.34
N GLU A 44 16.50 7.78 6.46
CA GLU A 44 16.43 9.24 6.41
C GLU A 44 17.75 9.88 5.98
N HIS A 45 18.85 9.21 6.21
CA HIS A 45 20.15 9.75 5.82
C HIS A 45 20.67 9.22 4.48
N LEU A 46 19.87 8.41 3.81
CA LEU A 46 20.28 7.87 2.52
C LEU A 46 19.90 8.82 1.41
N SER A 47 20.74 8.91 0.40
CA SER A 47 20.41 9.70 -0.77
C SER A 47 20.06 8.81 -1.97
N SER A 48 20.29 7.51 -1.87
CA SER A 48 20.02 6.60 -2.98
C SER A 48 18.61 6.06 -2.88
N THR A 49 17.77 6.41 -3.85
CA THR A 49 16.42 5.90 -3.90
C THR A 49 16.41 4.37 -4.01
N THR A 50 17.35 3.81 -4.77
CA THR A 50 17.45 2.37 -4.91
C THR A 50 17.65 1.70 -3.56
N LYS A 51 18.54 2.25 -2.74
CA LYS A 51 18.76 1.67 -1.42
C LYS A 51 17.54 1.80 -0.53
N MET A 52 16.80 2.90 -0.67
CA MET A 52 15.60 3.10 0.11
C MET A 52 14.56 2.03 -0.22
N ILE A 53 14.32 1.78 -1.50
CA ILE A 53 13.27 0.84 -1.88
C ILE A 53 13.68 -0.61 -1.65
N LEU A 54 14.97 -0.88 -1.57
CA LEU A 54 15.43 -2.24 -1.29
C LEU A 54 15.44 -2.55 0.20
N HIS A 55 15.17 -1.56 1.04
CA HIS A 55 15.10 -1.79 2.48
C HIS A 55 14.04 -2.81 2.80
N ARG A 56 14.33 -3.68 3.77
CA ARG A 56 13.44 -4.78 4.10
C ARG A 56 12.03 -4.32 4.47
N ALA A 57 11.94 -3.24 5.26
CA ALA A 57 10.63 -2.75 5.68
C ALA A 57 9.80 -2.31 4.47
N TYR A 58 10.44 -1.68 3.49
CA TYR A 58 9.76 -1.25 2.27
C TYR A 58 9.22 -2.47 1.51
N GLN A 59 10.04 -3.50 1.39
CA GLN A 59 9.64 -4.71 0.70
C GLN A 59 8.49 -5.41 1.43
N GLN A 60 8.50 -5.35 2.75
CA GLN A 60 7.42 -5.95 3.52
C GLN A 60 6.12 -5.17 3.35
N ILE A 61 6.20 -3.86 3.18
CA ILE A 61 5.01 -3.06 2.89
C ILE A 61 4.41 -3.49 1.56
N ILE A 62 5.26 -3.69 0.55
CA ILE A 62 4.77 -4.20 -0.73
C ILE A 62 4.08 -5.54 -0.52
N GLY A 63 4.63 -6.37 0.35
CA GLY A 63 4.06 -7.67 0.64
C GLY A 63 2.71 -7.63 1.34
N LEU A 64 2.31 -6.49 1.90
CA LEU A 64 0.98 -6.37 2.46
C LEU A 64 -0.10 -6.39 1.39
N GLY A 65 0.29 -6.11 0.14
CA GLY A 65 -0.63 -6.20 -0.97
C GLY A 65 -1.57 -5.02 -1.07
N PRO A 66 -2.69 -5.19 -1.77
CA PRO A 66 -3.58 -4.06 -2.05
C PRO A 66 -4.09 -3.32 -0.83
N LEU A 67 -4.16 -3.96 0.33
CA LEU A 67 -4.59 -3.27 1.53
C LEU A 67 -3.67 -2.11 1.88
N ALA A 68 -2.41 -2.20 1.47
CA ALA A 68 -1.46 -1.14 1.79
C ALA A 68 -1.64 0.10 0.93
N ILE A 69 -2.30 -0.02 -0.21
CA ILE A 69 -2.39 1.11 -1.13
C ILE A 69 -3.00 2.34 -0.48
N GLN A 70 -4.14 2.18 0.21
CA GLN A 70 -4.77 3.34 0.82
C GLN A 70 -3.90 3.94 1.92
N PHE A 71 -3.17 3.11 2.66
CA PHE A 71 -2.32 3.62 3.72
C PHE A 71 -1.12 4.37 3.14
N ILE A 72 -0.56 3.85 2.04
CA ILE A 72 0.55 4.52 1.37
C ILE A 72 0.08 5.86 0.81
N LEU A 73 -1.10 5.88 0.21
CA LEU A 73 -1.61 7.14 -0.35
C LEU A 73 -1.87 8.17 0.76
N GLN A 74 -2.35 7.73 1.92
CA GLN A 74 -2.53 8.64 3.04
C GLN A 74 -1.20 9.21 3.51
N GLU A 75 -0.18 8.36 3.59
CA GLU A 75 1.15 8.85 3.95
C GLU A 75 1.66 9.84 2.93
N LEU A 76 1.40 9.56 1.65
CA LEU A 76 1.83 10.45 0.59
C LEU A 76 1.20 11.83 0.73
N GLN A 77 -0.04 11.89 1.21
CA GLN A 77 -0.70 13.17 1.44
C GLN A 77 -0.10 13.91 2.63
N GLU A 78 0.22 13.19 3.69
CA GLU A 78 0.67 13.81 4.93
C GLU A 78 2.15 14.07 4.98
N ARG A 79 2.93 13.12 4.53
CA ARG A 79 4.39 13.21 4.56
C ARG A 79 4.94 12.58 3.30
N PRO A 80 4.94 13.30 2.19
CA PRO A 80 5.38 12.75 0.91
C PRO A 80 6.79 12.18 0.99
N ASP A 81 6.97 11.03 0.38
CA ASP A 81 8.25 10.37 0.34
C ASP A 81 8.26 9.46 -0.88
N TYR A 82 9.29 8.66 -1.04
CA TYR A 82 9.46 7.84 -2.24
C TYR A 82 8.65 6.55 -2.14
N TRP A 83 7.33 6.67 -2.13
CA TRP A 83 6.43 5.54 -2.08
C TRP A 83 6.05 5.03 -3.48
N PHE A 84 6.56 5.67 -4.51
CA PHE A 84 6.09 5.43 -5.88
C PHE A 84 6.33 3.99 -6.33
N TRP A 85 7.48 3.43 -5.99
CA TRP A 85 7.79 2.07 -6.39
C TRP A 85 6.84 1.07 -5.73
N ALA A 86 6.52 1.31 -4.47
CA ALA A 86 5.58 0.42 -3.77
C ALA A 86 4.20 0.48 -4.42
N LEU A 87 3.73 1.68 -4.73
CA LEU A 87 2.42 1.82 -5.37
C LEU A 87 2.39 1.13 -6.72
N GLU A 88 3.43 1.32 -7.50
CA GLU A 88 3.50 0.69 -8.81
C GLU A 88 3.58 -0.84 -8.68
N SER A 89 4.38 -1.31 -7.74
CA SER A 89 4.56 -2.76 -7.57
C SER A 89 3.26 -3.44 -7.14
N ILE A 90 2.50 -2.80 -6.25
CA ILE A 90 1.27 -3.41 -5.76
C ILE A 90 0.15 -3.28 -6.77
N SER A 91 -0.01 -2.10 -7.37
CA SER A 91 -1.16 -1.83 -8.23
C SER A 91 -0.96 -2.29 -9.67
N GLY A 92 0.27 -2.35 -10.12
CA GLY A 92 0.53 -2.62 -11.52
C GLY A 92 0.29 -1.42 -12.42
N GLU A 93 0.04 -0.25 -11.84
CA GLU A 93 -0.24 0.96 -12.60
C GLU A 93 0.87 1.96 -12.43
N ASN A 94 0.95 2.93 -13.31
CA ASN A 94 1.91 4.01 -13.18
C ASN A 94 1.35 5.27 -13.81
N PRO A 95 0.69 6.12 -13.04
CA PRO A 95 0.10 7.35 -13.57
C PRO A 95 1.11 8.47 -13.78
N VAL A 96 2.37 8.27 -13.37
CA VAL A 96 3.38 9.32 -13.45
C VAL A 96 3.86 9.48 -14.88
N GLN A 97 3.98 10.72 -15.32
CA GLN A 97 4.47 11.02 -16.66
C GLN A 97 5.97 11.24 -16.63
N PRO A 98 6.66 11.03 -17.77
CA PRO A 98 8.12 11.19 -17.78
C PRO A 98 8.60 12.57 -17.37
N GLU A 99 7.78 13.59 -17.61
CA GLU A 99 8.16 14.96 -17.27
C GLU A 99 7.84 15.34 -15.83
N ASP A 100 7.19 14.46 -15.07
CA ASP A 100 6.83 14.78 -13.69
C ASP A 100 8.07 14.76 -12.79
N ASP A 101 8.18 15.79 -11.95
CA ASP A 101 9.18 15.78 -10.91
C ASP A 101 8.57 15.10 -9.67
N PHE A 102 9.23 15.20 -8.53
CA PHE A 102 8.75 14.55 -7.32
C PHE A 102 7.33 15.01 -6.97
N ASP A 103 7.10 16.32 -6.97
CA ASP A 103 5.78 16.84 -6.63
C ASP A 103 4.74 16.42 -7.65
N GLY A 104 5.11 16.41 -8.92
CA GLY A 104 4.22 15.95 -9.98
C GLY A 104 3.86 14.49 -9.81
N ALA A 105 4.84 13.66 -9.41
CA ALA A 105 4.57 12.24 -9.18
C ALA A 105 3.62 12.07 -8.00
N VAL A 106 3.81 12.85 -6.93
CA VAL A 106 2.91 12.80 -5.78
C VAL A 106 1.48 13.11 -6.23
N GLU A 107 1.31 14.19 -6.99
CA GLU A 107 -0.03 14.57 -7.45
C GLU A 107 -0.63 13.52 -8.38
N ALA A 108 0.18 12.95 -9.25
CA ALA A 108 -0.33 11.92 -10.16
C ALA A 108 -0.86 10.72 -9.38
N TRP A 109 -0.14 10.27 -8.37
CA TRP A 109 -0.58 9.13 -7.59
C TRP A 109 -1.79 9.47 -6.72
N LEU A 110 -1.85 10.70 -6.17
CA LEU A 110 -3.00 11.07 -5.38
C LEU A 110 -4.26 11.18 -6.24
N ASN A 111 -4.12 11.72 -7.45
CA ASN A 111 -5.24 11.76 -8.37
C ASN A 111 -5.69 10.36 -8.76
N TRP A 112 -4.74 9.48 -9.01
CA TRP A 112 -5.04 8.09 -9.31
C TRP A 112 -5.81 7.46 -8.14
N GLY A 113 -5.35 7.72 -6.92
CA GLY A 113 -6.00 7.15 -5.74
C GLY A 113 -7.43 7.63 -5.57
N ARG A 114 -7.69 8.90 -5.89
CA ARG A 114 -9.04 9.44 -5.82
C ARG A 114 -9.93 8.80 -6.88
N GLN A 115 -9.41 8.63 -8.08
CA GLN A 115 -10.18 8.03 -9.16
C GLN A 115 -10.51 6.57 -8.87
N GLU A 116 -9.58 5.87 -8.24
CA GLU A 116 -9.79 4.45 -7.93
C GLU A 116 -10.55 4.24 -6.64
N GLY A 117 -10.81 5.31 -5.89
CA GLY A 117 -11.58 5.19 -4.67
C GLY A 117 -10.81 4.82 -3.43
N TYR A 118 -9.48 4.86 -3.48
CA TYR A 118 -8.67 4.54 -2.31
C TYR A 118 -8.64 5.67 -1.29
N ILE A 119 -8.77 6.91 -1.75
CA ILE A 119 -8.84 8.06 -0.85
C ILE A 119 -9.97 8.95 -1.33
N GLU A 120 -10.41 9.84 -0.46
CA GLU A 120 -11.55 10.67 -0.77
C GLU A 120 -11.23 11.62 -1.89
N LYS A 121 -12.22 11.83 -2.76
CA LYS A 121 -12.05 12.80 -3.80
C LYS A 121 -11.96 14.19 -3.19
N CYS A 122 -11.25 15.04 -3.91
CA CYS A 122 -11.13 16.40 -3.47
C CYS A 122 -12.47 17.04 -3.67
N VAL A 123 -13.26 17.14 -2.63
CA VAL A 123 -14.56 17.66 -2.75
C VAL A 123 -14.50 19.07 -2.52
N THR A 124 -14.71 19.78 -3.34
CA THR A 124 -14.80 21.05 -3.03
C THR A 124 -16.12 21.36 -2.88
N LEU A 125 -16.55 21.14 -2.60
CA LEU A 125 -17.63 21.37 -2.43
C LEU A 125 -18.09 22.26 -2.73
N ASN A 126 -17.90 22.38 -3.09
CA ASN A 126 -18.20 23.20 -3.40
C ASN A 126 -18.65 23.37 -3.60
#